data_29cf7e21cf483c5dbf9495916a5f9108
#
_entry.id   29cf7e21cf483c5dbf9495916a5f9108
#
_cell.length_a   1.000
_cell.length_b   1.000
_cell.length_c   1.000
_cell.angle_alpha   90.00
_cell.angle_beta   90.00
_cell.angle_gamma   90.00
#
_symmetry.space_group_name_H-M   'P 1'
#
loop_
_entity.id
_entity.type
_entity.pdbx_description
1 polymer ?
#
loop_
_entity_poly.entity_id
_entity_poly.type
_entity_poly.pdbx_seq_one_letter_code
_entity_poly.pdbx_strand_id
1 'polypeptide(L)'
;MRIVLTAMPVYSHLVPLLLPVGRQLREAGHTVVVATSESMAGTVEGAGLEPLVLPDLLTMRDLAADPERYGATGFDEDHARRRGVETVGVTSDVFGGNFVELLGRHFGERLWEHADRPDLVVREATEFGGYYAAEKWGVPNAVIDIGPMAPFGDVLDHLNAGRAHFGLDPVTDPWQPMRTFRAGVVPEAFYPDAARLDSARHYRMPDGDPQQLDPAVAELPDRPLVLASLGSNAPMMLDERPQLIETIIEVLGKLPVTGVVALGAHREPQEWTGVRAENVHLTSFVQQQTLLPACDAFITHCGFNSTREALYAGVPMVGVPMFAEQPANAGRIADLGAGLTLAVEDASAPALHESVLRVLEESSFRSAARGMQRRTRALPPLSQIVPDLEQLV
;
A
#
# COMPACT_ATOMS: atom_id res chain seq x y z
N MET A 1 21.45 1.65 18.90
CA MET A 1 21.73 0.87 17.67
C MET A 1 21.77 1.80 16.48
N ARG A 2 22.55 1.44 15.45
CA ARG A 2 22.44 2.02 14.10
C ARG A 2 21.47 1.17 13.28
N ILE A 3 20.42 1.77 12.78
CA ILE A 3 19.34 1.08 12.04
C ILE A 3 19.21 1.68 10.67
N VAL A 4 19.19 0.83 9.65
CA VAL A 4 18.92 1.22 8.27
C VAL A 4 17.50 0.81 7.92
N LEU A 5 16.69 1.78 7.49
CA LEU A 5 15.36 1.53 6.94
C LEU A 5 15.45 1.47 5.42
N THR A 6 14.77 0.50 4.79
CA THR A 6 14.75 0.34 3.34
C THR A 6 13.32 0.13 2.82
N ALA A 7 12.95 0.83 1.76
CA ALA A 7 11.67 0.69 1.07
C ALA A 7 11.84 0.94 -0.42
N MET A 8 10.93 0.41 -1.21
CA MET A 8 10.78 0.89 -2.58
C MET A 8 10.59 2.43 -2.55
N PRO A 9 11.28 3.19 -3.45
CA PRO A 9 11.28 4.65 -3.42
C PRO A 9 9.99 5.24 -3.99
N VAL A 10 8.85 4.84 -3.41
CA VAL A 10 7.51 5.32 -3.75
C VAL A 10 6.78 5.78 -2.49
N TYR A 11 5.97 6.83 -2.63
CA TYR A 11 5.29 7.47 -1.50
C TYR A 11 4.50 6.49 -0.63
N SER A 12 3.70 5.61 -1.26
CA SER A 12 2.79 4.68 -0.58
C SER A 12 3.49 3.61 0.26
N HIS A 13 4.75 3.28 -0.05
CA HIS A 13 5.56 2.31 0.70
C HIS A 13 6.34 2.98 1.83
N LEU A 14 6.86 4.16 1.55
CA LEU A 14 7.74 4.87 2.47
C LEU A 14 6.96 5.66 3.53
N VAL A 15 6.11 6.61 3.10
CA VAL A 15 5.55 7.63 3.99
C VAL A 15 4.55 7.08 5.01
N PRO A 16 3.50 6.34 4.64
CA PRO A 16 2.48 5.89 5.58
C PRO A 16 2.87 4.63 6.37
N LEU A 17 3.98 3.97 6.02
CA LEU A 17 4.37 2.70 6.61
C LEU A 17 5.73 2.75 7.30
N LEU A 18 6.80 3.08 6.58
CA LEU A 18 8.15 2.96 7.09
C LEU A 18 8.60 4.18 7.92
N LEU A 19 8.27 5.41 7.47
CA LEU A 19 8.67 6.62 8.20
C LEU A 19 8.09 6.71 9.62
N PRO A 20 6.84 6.29 9.90
CA PRO A 20 6.34 6.21 11.27
C PRO A 20 7.17 5.27 12.17
N VAL A 21 7.64 4.13 11.65
CA VAL A 21 8.53 3.22 12.37
C VAL A 21 9.87 3.90 12.65
N GLY A 22 10.45 4.57 11.65
CA GLY A 22 11.70 5.32 11.80
C GLY A 22 11.62 6.41 12.87
N ARG A 23 10.50 7.13 12.96
CA ARG A 23 10.26 8.14 14.01
C ARG A 23 10.26 7.50 15.40
N GLN A 24 9.55 6.37 15.59
CA GLN A 24 9.54 5.67 16.87
C GLN A 24 10.94 5.22 17.30
N LEU A 25 11.71 4.68 16.37
CA LEU A 25 13.09 4.24 16.63
C LEU A 25 14.00 5.43 16.99
N ARG A 26 13.89 6.55 16.27
CA ARG A 26 14.66 7.77 16.57
C ARG A 26 14.28 8.35 17.94
N GLU A 27 12.99 8.43 18.25
CA GLU A 27 12.48 8.88 19.54
C GLU A 27 12.98 8.01 20.70
N ALA A 28 13.21 6.72 20.47
CA ALA A 28 13.82 5.80 21.42
C ALA A 28 15.36 5.96 21.54
N GLY A 29 15.97 6.89 20.79
CA GLY A 29 17.40 7.19 20.89
C GLY A 29 18.29 6.39 19.96
N HIS A 30 17.73 5.69 18.94
CA HIS A 30 18.54 5.00 17.93
C HIS A 30 19.01 5.95 16.84
N THR A 31 20.14 5.64 16.22
CA THR A 31 20.60 6.29 14.99
C THR A 31 19.89 5.63 13.81
N VAL A 32 19.04 6.38 13.13
CA VAL A 32 18.16 5.86 12.05
C VAL A 32 18.47 6.59 10.76
N VAL A 33 18.81 5.85 9.72
CA VAL A 33 18.94 6.35 8.34
C VAL A 33 17.96 5.65 7.43
N VAL A 34 17.43 6.36 6.43
CA VAL A 34 16.45 5.83 5.47
C VAL A 34 17.08 5.79 4.09
N ALA A 35 17.39 4.59 3.60
CA ALA A 35 17.92 4.39 2.27
C ALA A 35 16.80 4.63 1.23
N THR A 36 17.04 5.57 0.32
CA THR A 36 16.04 6.02 -0.66
C THR A 36 16.68 6.68 -1.89
N SER A 37 15.85 7.00 -2.88
CA SER A 37 16.28 7.76 -4.06
C SER A 37 16.41 9.26 -3.75
N GLU A 38 17.13 9.99 -4.62
CA GLU A 38 17.25 11.45 -4.53
C GLU A 38 15.89 12.15 -4.53
N SER A 39 14.94 11.66 -5.33
CA SER A 39 13.59 12.25 -5.42
C SER A 39 12.78 12.13 -4.13
N MET A 40 13.09 11.18 -3.23
CA MET A 40 12.41 10.98 -1.96
C MET A 40 13.15 11.54 -0.75
N ALA A 41 14.39 12.03 -0.92
CA ALA A 41 15.21 12.51 0.18
C ALA A 41 14.53 13.64 0.97
N GLY A 42 14.00 14.64 0.30
CA GLY A 42 13.27 15.74 0.94
C GLY A 42 12.03 15.30 1.72
N THR A 43 11.38 14.20 1.29
CA THR A 43 10.24 13.61 2.01
C THR A 43 10.70 12.96 3.31
N VAL A 44 11.85 12.29 3.30
CA VAL A 44 12.47 11.70 4.49
C VAL A 44 12.90 12.77 5.49
N GLU A 45 13.56 13.84 5.00
CA GLU A 45 13.96 15.00 5.82
C GLU A 45 12.76 15.70 6.44
N GLY A 46 11.69 15.91 5.65
CA GLY A 46 10.41 16.47 6.13
C GLY A 46 9.75 15.63 7.22
N ALA A 47 10.01 14.33 7.25
CA ALA A 47 9.60 13.43 8.33
C ALA A 47 10.52 13.50 9.57
N GLY A 48 11.61 14.29 9.49
CA GLY A 48 12.60 14.47 10.52
C GLY A 48 13.59 13.30 10.63
N LEU A 49 13.77 12.51 9.58
CA LEU A 49 14.71 11.39 9.50
C LEU A 49 15.87 11.75 8.56
N GLU A 50 16.96 11.00 8.68
CA GLU A 50 18.17 11.19 7.85
C GLU A 50 18.06 10.33 6.58
N PRO A 51 18.06 10.93 5.36
CA PRO A 51 18.10 10.15 4.14
C PRO A 51 19.52 9.66 3.85
N LEU A 52 19.64 8.39 3.49
CA LEU A 52 20.79 7.82 2.81
C LEU A 52 20.43 7.74 1.33
N VAL A 53 20.87 8.72 0.55
CA VAL A 53 20.59 8.78 -0.89
C VAL A 53 21.43 7.72 -1.61
N LEU A 54 20.74 6.78 -2.25
CA LEU A 54 21.37 5.76 -3.09
C LEU A 54 21.35 6.28 -4.54
N PRO A 55 22.53 6.45 -5.17
CA PRO A 55 22.60 6.99 -6.53
C PRO A 55 22.05 5.98 -7.55
N ASP A 56 21.47 6.50 -8.63
CA ASP A 56 20.96 5.73 -9.78
C ASP A 56 20.02 4.56 -9.41
N LEU A 57 19.24 4.73 -8.35
CA LEU A 57 18.35 3.68 -7.85
C LEU A 57 17.25 3.39 -8.88
N LEU A 58 17.20 2.16 -9.36
CA LEU A 58 16.17 1.68 -10.29
C LEU A 58 14.80 1.59 -9.61
N THR A 59 13.77 1.91 -10.37
CA THR A 59 12.37 1.83 -9.98
C THR A 59 11.56 0.97 -10.96
N MET A 60 10.34 0.59 -10.59
CA MET A 60 9.42 -0.07 -11.53
C MET A 60 9.13 0.79 -12.76
N ARG A 61 9.21 2.12 -12.62
CA ARG A 61 9.03 3.03 -13.76
C ARG A 61 10.17 2.91 -14.78
N ASP A 62 11.40 2.75 -14.31
CA ASP A 62 12.56 2.55 -15.17
C ASP A 62 12.48 1.22 -15.90
N LEU A 63 12.08 0.15 -15.19
CA LEU A 63 11.84 -1.16 -15.78
C LEU A 63 10.74 -1.12 -16.85
N ALA A 64 9.67 -0.39 -16.60
CA ALA A 64 8.57 -0.23 -17.55
C ALA A 64 8.95 0.62 -18.78
N ALA A 65 9.87 1.58 -18.62
CA ALA A 65 10.32 2.44 -19.70
C ALA A 65 11.24 1.71 -20.71
N ASP A 66 12.05 0.75 -20.23
CA ASP A 66 12.96 -0.03 -21.09
C ASP A 66 13.11 -1.46 -20.56
N PRO A 67 12.05 -2.29 -20.71
CA PRO A 67 12.03 -3.62 -20.11
C PRO A 67 13.07 -4.58 -20.74
N GLU A 68 13.38 -4.43 -22.01
CA GLU A 68 14.40 -5.25 -22.69
C GLU A 68 15.80 -5.00 -22.11
N ARG A 69 16.14 -3.75 -21.88
CA ARG A 69 17.43 -3.35 -21.30
C ARG A 69 17.69 -4.01 -19.94
N TYR A 70 16.66 -4.11 -19.13
CA TYR A 70 16.77 -4.64 -17.75
C TYR A 70 16.42 -6.12 -17.64
N GLY A 71 15.91 -6.74 -18.71
CA GLY A 71 15.38 -8.12 -18.66
C GLY A 71 14.12 -8.23 -17.80
N ALA A 72 13.36 -7.14 -17.72
CA ALA A 72 12.15 -7.08 -16.90
C ALA A 72 11.00 -7.85 -17.56
N THR A 73 10.18 -8.51 -16.74
CA THR A 73 9.04 -9.32 -17.18
C THR A 73 7.71 -8.59 -17.01
N GLY A 74 6.71 -8.99 -17.79
CA GLY A 74 5.34 -8.50 -17.61
C GLY A 74 5.05 -7.12 -18.21
N PHE A 75 5.91 -6.62 -19.10
CA PHE A 75 5.73 -5.36 -19.84
C PHE A 75 5.54 -5.56 -21.33
N ASP A 76 5.44 -6.81 -21.83
CA ASP A 76 5.18 -7.12 -23.22
C ASP A 76 3.70 -6.83 -23.62
N GLU A 77 3.46 -6.69 -24.96
CA GLU A 77 2.11 -6.43 -25.48
C GLU A 77 1.11 -7.55 -25.14
N ASP A 78 1.55 -8.81 -25.06
CA ASP A 78 0.71 -9.94 -24.69
C ASP A 78 0.34 -9.91 -23.21
N HIS A 79 1.23 -9.43 -22.36
CA HIS A 79 0.92 -9.19 -20.95
C HIS A 79 -0.05 -8.01 -20.79
N ALA A 80 0.13 -6.92 -21.55
CA ALA A 80 -0.78 -5.79 -21.58
C ALA A 80 -2.19 -6.20 -22.07
N ARG A 81 -2.29 -7.11 -23.07
CA ARG A 81 -3.58 -7.66 -23.53
C ARG A 81 -4.22 -8.62 -22.53
N ARG A 82 -3.43 -9.44 -21.85
CA ARG A 82 -3.91 -10.31 -20.76
C ARG A 82 -4.43 -9.52 -19.56
N ARG A 83 -3.89 -8.33 -19.31
CA ARG A 83 -4.43 -7.39 -18.32
C ARG A 83 -5.88 -6.98 -18.54
N GLY A 84 -6.39 -7.08 -19.75
CA GLY A 84 -7.81 -6.84 -20.07
C GLY A 84 -8.73 -8.03 -19.78
N VAL A 85 -8.20 -9.21 -19.45
CA VAL A 85 -8.97 -10.46 -19.35
C VAL A 85 -8.86 -11.12 -17.97
N GLU A 86 -7.79 -10.87 -17.21
CA GLU A 86 -7.63 -11.39 -15.85
C GLU A 86 -7.43 -10.25 -14.87
N THR A 87 -8.11 -10.32 -13.74
CA THR A 87 -7.91 -9.46 -12.56
C THR A 87 -6.44 -9.50 -12.18
N VAL A 88 -5.68 -8.48 -12.55
CA VAL A 88 -4.23 -8.50 -12.56
C VAL A 88 -3.71 -8.40 -11.12
N GLY A 89 -3.66 -9.55 -10.45
CA GLY A 89 -2.65 -9.72 -9.40
C GLY A 89 -1.26 -9.67 -10.05
N VAL A 90 -0.27 -9.11 -9.37
CA VAL A 90 1.12 -9.26 -9.78
C VAL A 90 1.39 -10.76 -9.83
N THR A 91 1.68 -11.31 -11.02
CA THR A 91 2.00 -12.73 -11.15
C THR A 91 3.29 -13.03 -10.38
N SER A 92 3.48 -14.28 -9.98
CA SER A 92 4.72 -14.71 -9.30
C SER A 92 5.97 -14.37 -10.11
N ASP A 93 5.93 -14.53 -11.44
CA ASP A 93 7.04 -14.20 -12.34
C ASP A 93 7.36 -12.70 -12.33
N VAL A 94 6.34 -11.83 -12.38
CA VAL A 94 6.55 -10.37 -12.35
C VAL A 94 7.07 -9.95 -10.99
N PHE A 95 6.51 -10.49 -9.91
CA PHE A 95 6.98 -10.17 -8.57
C PHE A 95 8.39 -10.73 -8.33
N GLY A 96 8.60 -12.01 -8.62
CA GLY A 96 9.89 -12.67 -8.46
C GLY A 96 10.98 -12.04 -9.31
N GLY A 97 10.76 -11.91 -10.61
CA GLY A 97 11.74 -11.35 -11.55
C GLY A 97 12.05 -9.89 -11.30
N ASN A 98 11.03 -9.06 -11.16
CA ASN A 98 11.26 -7.60 -11.08
C ASN A 98 11.57 -7.13 -9.66
N PHE A 99 10.77 -7.51 -8.64
CA PHE A 99 10.97 -7.00 -7.28
C PHE A 99 12.02 -7.77 -6.52
N VAL A 100 11.91 -9.11 -6.51
CA VAL A 100 12.81 -9.94 -5.71
C VAL A 100 14.21 -9.97 -6.33
N GLU A 101 14.30 -10.22 -7.63
CA GLU A 101 15.60 -10.37 -8.30
C GLU A 101 16.14 -9.02 -8.80
N LEU A 102 15.55 -8.37 -9.81
CA LEU A 102 16.15 -7.20 -10.47
C LEU A 102 16.29 -6.00 -9.52
N LEU A 103 15.20 -5.50 -8.99
CA LEU A 103 15.23 -4.34 -8.09
C LEU A 103 15.90 -4.68 -6.77
N GLY A 104 15.69 -5.89 -6.24
CA GLY A 104 16.34 -6.33 -5.02
C GLY A 104 17.86 -6.39 -5.15
N ARG A 105 18.40 -6.94 -6.24
CA ARG A 105 19.85 -6.94 -6.51
C ARG A 105 20.38 -5.52 -6.63
N HIS A 106 19.76 -4.70 -7.45
CA HIS A 106 20.22 -3.33 -7.68
C HIS A 106 20.20 -2.49 -6.39
N PHE A 107 19.09 -2.55 -5.64
CA PHE A 107 18.99 -1.84 -4.35
C PHE A 107 20.03 -2.34 -3.35
N GLY A 108 20.19 -3.65 -3.23
CA GLY A 108 21.15 -4.27 -2.32
C GLY A 108 22.60 -3.92 -2.63
N GLU A 109 22.98 -3.84 -3.92
CA GLU A 109 24.30 -3.37 -4.36
C GLU A 109 24.57 -1.94 -3.91
N ARG A 110 23.62 -1.01 -4.23
CA ARG A 110 23.74 0.39 -3.85
C ARG A 110 23.79 0.56 -2.33
N LEU A 111 22.97 -0.20 -1.61
CA LEU A 111 22.96 -0.16 -0.16
C LEU A 111 24.31 -0.65 0.41
N TRP A 112 24.85 -1.74 -0.12
CA TRP A 112 26.14 -2.28 0.28
C TRP A 112 27.32 -1.33 0.02
N GLU A 113 27.27 -0.60 -1.09
CA GLU A 113 28.32 0.34 -1.49
C GLU A 113 28.32 1.64 -0.68
N HIS A 114 27.13 2.09 -0.22
CA HIS A 114 26.94 3.44 0.32
C HIS A 114 26.59 3.47 1.81
N ALA A 115 26.14 2.35 2.40
CA ALA A 115 25.81 2.29 3.80
C ALA A 115 26.94 1.66 4.64
N ASP A 116 27.18 2.22 5.84
CA ASP A 116 27.95 1.52 6.85
C ASP A 116 27.13 0.35 7.41
N ARG A 117 27.82 -0.73 7.81
CA ARG A 117 27.17 -1.88 8.43
C ARG A 117 26.30 -1.46 9.62
N PRO A 118 24.97 -1.71 9.57
CA PRO A 118 24.07 -1.41 10.69
C PRO A 118 24.10 -2.54 11.75
N ASP A 119 23.37 -2.33 12.83
CA ASP A 119 23.01 -3.38 13.79
C ASP A 119 21.75 -4.13 13.35
N LEU A 120 20.83 -3.43 12.64
CA LEU A 120 19.54 -3.96 12.18
C LEU A 120 19.13 -3.30 10.85
N VAL A 121 18.57 -4.08 9.94
CA VAL A 121 17.85 -3.57 8.76
C VAL A 121 16.36 -3.75 8.99
N VAL A 122 15.58 -2.66 8.80
CA VAL A 122 14.12 -2.71 8.80
C VAL A 122 13.64 -2.33 7.40
N ARG A 123 13.00 -3.24 6.72
CA ARG A 123 12.57 -3.08 5.33
C ARG A 123 11.07 -3.18 5.17
N GLU A 124 10.52 -2.59 4.12
CA GLU A 124 9.16 -2.93 3.74
C GLU A 124 9.10 -4.24 2.94
N ALA A 125 7.93 -4.85 2.85
CA ALA A 125 7.79 -6.25 2.43
C ALA A 125 8.19 -6.52 0.97
N THR A 126 8.10 -5.54 0.06
CA THR A 126 8.45 -5.71 -1.36
C THR A 126 9.89 -5.29 -1.70
N GLU A 127 10.60 -4.71 -0.75
CA GLU A 127 11.99 -4.32 -0.91
C GLU A 127 12.90 -5.48 -0.45
N PHE A 128 13.64 -6.10 -1.36
CA PHE A 128 14.50 -7.26 -1.09
C PHE A 128 15.99 -6.94 -1.01
N GLY A 129 16.42 -5.76 -1.46
CA GLY A 129 17.84 -5.37 -1.38
C GLY A 129 18.33 -5.24 0.05
N GLY A 130 17.48 -4.69 0.94
CA GLY A 130 17.76 -4.66 2.38
C GLY A 130 17.90 -6.06 2.99
N TYR A 131 17.11 -7.03 2.52
CA TYR A 131 17.27 -8.43 2.95
C TYR A 131 18.63 -8.99 2.52
N TYR A 132 19.01 -8.85 1.25
CA TYR A 132 20.30 -9.34 0.76
C TYR A 132 21.50 -8.69 1.47
N ALA A 133 21.41 -7.38 1.66
CA ALA A 133 22.46 -6.65 2.38
C ALA A 133 22.57 -7.08 3.84
N ALA A 134 21.43 -7.25 4.53
CA ALA A 134 21.41 -7.72 5.93
C ALA A 134 22.06 -9.11 6.08
N GLU A 135 21.66 -10.06 5.22
CA GLU A 135 22.25 -11.40 5.20
C GLU A 135 23.76 -11.34 4.95
N LYS A 136 24.21 -10.52 4.00
CA LYS A 136 25.63 -10.35 3.69
C LYS A 136 26.42 -9.68 4.82
N TRP A 137 25.82 -8.76 5.56
CA TRP A 137 26.40 -8.17 6.77
C TRP A 137 26.37 -9.11 7.98
N GLY A 138 25.55 -10.17 7.93
CA GLY A 138 25.30 -11.03 9.08
C GLY A 138 24.60 -10.28 10.22
N VAL A 139 23.59 -9.46 9.87
CA VAL A 139 22.74 -8.73 10.82
C VAL A 139 21.29 -9.15 10.65
N PRO A 140 20.43 -9.02 11.69
CA PRO A 140 19.03 -9.33 11.55
C PRO A 140 18.34 -8.36 10.60
N ASN A 141 17.24 -8.84 9.94
CA ASN A 141 16.31 -8.01 9.22
C ASN A 141 14.90 -8.16 9.81
N ALA A 142 14.15 -7.06 9.80
CA ALA A 142 12.74 -7.02 10.17
C ALA A 142 11.92 -6.49 8.99
N VAL A 143 10.69 -6.97 8.85
CA VAL A 143 9.81 -6.61 7.74
C VAL A 143 8.59 -5.85 8.23
N ILE A 144 8.27 -4.75 7.57
CA ILE A 144 6.99 -4.02 7.73
C ILE A 144 6.09 -4.38 6.56
N ASP A 145 4.93 -4.93 6.84
CA ASP A 145 3.99 -5.33 5.81
C ASP A 145 3.34 -4.16 5.08
N ILE A 146 3.10 -4.39 3.79
CA ILE A 146 2.30 -3.52 2.93
C ILE A 146 1.04 -4.23 2.42
N GLY A 147 0.67 -5.35 3.01
CA GLY A 147 -0.50 -6.15 2.65
C GLY A 147 -0.35 -7.61 3.07
N PRO A 148 -1.41 -8.40 2.89
CA PRO A 148 -1.37 -9.83 3.19
C PRO A 148 -0.64 -10.59 2.07
N MET A 149 0.65 -10.31 1.88
CA MET A 149 1.46 -11.02 0.90
C MET A 149 1.54 -12.51 1.26
N ALA A 150 1.20 -13.36 0.28
CA ALA A 150 1.45 -14.79 0.34
C ALA A 150 2.72 -15.11 -0.48
N PRO A 151 3.46 -16.19 -0.17
CA PRO A 151 4.55 -16.60 -1.02
C PRO A 151 3.97 -17.01 -2.37
N PHE A 152 4.53 -16.46 -3.41
CA PHE A 152 4.27 -16.92 -4.75
C PHE A 152 5.14 -18.17 -4.97
N GLY A 153 4.59 -19.25 -5.55
CA GLY A 153 5.29 -20.52 -5.69
C GLY A 153 6.67 -20.41 -6.36
N ASP A 154 6.79 -19.48 -7.33
CA ASP A 154 8.00 -19.33 -8.15
C ASP A 154 9.00 -18.29 -7.61
N VAL A 155 8.67 -17.60 -6.51
CA VAL A 155 9.56 -16.60 -5.89
C VAL A 155 10.88 -17.21 -5.41
N LEU A 156 10.89 -18.50 -5.06
CA LEU A 156 12.06 -19.15 -4.48
C LEU A 156 13.27 -19.16 -5.43
N ASP A 157 13.05 -19.40 -6.73
CA ASP A 157 14.14 -19.42 -7.72
C ASP A 157 14.73 -18.00 -7.89
N HIS A 158 13.90 -16.97 -7.99
CA HIS A 158 14.33 -15.58 -8.05
C HIS A 158 15.01 -15.12 -6.74
N LEU A 159 14.50 -15.57 -5.59
CA LEU A 159 15.11 -15.31 -4.30
C LEU A 159 16.53 -15.89 -4.24
N ASN A 160 16.70 -17.12 -4.69
CA ASN A 160 17.99 -17.79 -4.72
C ASN A 160 18.93 -17.21 -5.78
N ALA A 161 18.42 -16.73 -6.91
CA ALA A 161 19.22 -15.98 -7.89
C ALA A 161 19.75 -14.67 -7.29
N GLY A 162 18.91 -13.91 -6.59
CA GLY A 162 19.32 -12.73 -5.84
C GLY A 162 20.36 -13.06 -4.74
N ARG A 163 20.13 -14.09 -3.96
CA ARG A 163 21.07 -14.55 -2.91
C ARG A 163 22.43 -14.94 -3.49
N ALA A 164 22.45 -15.72 -4.57
CA ALA A 164 23.68 -16.14 -5.24
C ALA A 164 24.51 -14.95 -5.75
N HIS A 165 23.84 -13.89 -6.24
CA HIS A 165 24.50 -12.65 -6.65
C HIS A 165 25.30 -12.00 -5.52
N PHE A 166 24.82 -12.08 -4.28
CA PHE A 166 25.52 -11.58 -3.09
C PHE A 166 26.47 -12.61 -2.45
N GLY A 167 26.62 -13.80 -3.05
CA GLY A 167 27.46 -14.87 -2.52
C GLY A 167 26.87 -15.56 -1.30
N LEU A 168 25.55 -15.55 -1.16
CA LEU A 168 24.80 -16.19 -0.08
C LEU A 168 24.35 -17.60 -0.48
N ASP A 169 24.31 -18.51 0.48
CA ASP A 169 23.81 -19.86 0.27
C ASP A 169 22.31 -19.86 -0.11
N PRO A 170 21.84 -20.81 -0.95
CA PRO A 170 20.45 -20.93 -1.30
C PRO A 170 19.60 -21.31 -0.09
N VAL A 171 18.32 -20.88 -0.10
CA VAL A 171 17.30 -21.25 0.88
C VAL A 171 16.24 -22.13 0.24
N THR A 172 15.52 -22.89 1.06
CA THR A 172 14.43 -23.78 0.62
C THR A 172 13.05 -23.26 1.02
N ASP A 173 12.99 -22.26 1.87
CA ASP A 173 11.77 -21.65 2.36
C ASP A 173 11.56 -20.28 1.70
N PRO A 174 10.52 -20.09 0.88
CA PRO A 174 10.22 -18.79 0.26
C PRO A 174 9.87 -17.70 1.28
N TRP A 175 9.50 -18.09 2.51
CA TRP A 175 9.24 -17.16 3.60
C TRP A 175 10.51 -16.73 4.37
N GLN A 176 11.68 -17.27 4.06
CA GLN A 176 12.93 -16.96 4.75
C GLN A 176 13.14 -15.45 4.98
N PRO A 177 12.87 -14.55 4.00
CA PRO A 177 13.05 -13.11 4.20
C PRO A 177 12.16 -12.49 5.27
N MET A 178 11.11 -13.21 5.73
CA MET A 178 10.11 -12.72 6.69
C MET A 178 10.13 -13.48 8.02
N ARG A 179 11.02 -14.48 8.18
CA ARG A 179 11.04 -15.37 9.34
C ARG A 179 11.60 -14.74 10.60
N THR A 180 12.52 -13.77 10.48
CA THR A 180 13.16 -13.16 11.66
C THR A 180 12.15 -12.32 12.44
N PHE A 181 11.47 -11.43 11.77
CA PHE A 181 10.44 -10.57 12.35
C PHE A 181 9.54 -9.98 11.26
N ARG A 182 8.24 -10.02 11.48
CA ARG A 182 7.26 -9.43 10.58
C ARG A 182 6.28 -8.54 11.35
N ALA A 183 6.18 -7.28 10.99
CA ALA A 183 5.25 -6.33 11.57
C ALA A 183 4.05 -6.11 10.64
N GLY A 184 2.90 -6.66 11.02
CA GLY A 184 1.62 -6.33 10.40
C GLY A 184 1.07 -5.01 10.94
N VAL A 185 0.45 -4.22 10.08
CA VAL A 185 -0.16 -2.93 10.46
C VAL A 185 -1.70 -2.94 10.34
N VAL A 186 -2.25 -4.12 10.22
CA VAL A 186 -3.69 -4.44 10.30
C VAL A 186 -3.88 -5.67 11.21
N PRO A 187 -5.07 -5.93 11.73
CA PRO A 187 -5.32 -7.14 12.54
C PRO A 187 -5.02 -8.43 11.78
N GLU A 188 -4.51 -9.44 12.48
CA GLU A 188 -4.21 -10.75 11.91
C GLU A 188 -5.40 -11.35 11.13
N ALA A 189 -6.62 -11.07 11.57
CA ALA A 189 -7.84 -11.50 10.89
C ALA A 189 -7.95 -11.00 9.42
N PHE A 190 -7.23 -9.94 9.05
CA PHE A 190 -7.14 -9.48 7.67
C PHE A 190 -6.30 -10.40 6.79
N TYR A 191 -5.35 -11.12 7.38
CA TYR A 191 -4.46 -12.02 6.64
C TYR A 191 -5.17 -13.36 6.37
N PRO A 192 -5.09 -13.90 5.13
CA PRO A 192 -5.49 -15.28 4.87
C PRO A 192 -4.56 -16.23 5.65
N ASP A 193 -5.04 -17.43 5.97
CA ASP A 193 -4.28 -18.39 6.79
C ASP A 193 -2.89 -18.71 6.20
N ALA A 194 -2.79 -18.80 4.86
CA ALA A 194 -1.52 -19.04 4.15
C ALA A 194 -0.49 -17.91 4.31
N ALA A 195 -0.91 -16.71 4.70
CA ALA A 195 -0.02 -15.54 4.90
C ALA A 195 0.30 -15.27 6.37
N ARG A 196 -0.20 -16.09 7.32
CA ARG A 196 0.10 -15.95 8.75
C ARG A 196 1.41 -16.63 9.09
N LEU A 197 2.24 -15.95 9.85
CA LEU A 197 3.53 -16.45 10.34
C LEU A 197 3.59 -16.29 11.86
N ASP A 198 4.19 -17.26 12.55
CA ASP A 198 4.39 -17.22 14.01
C ASP A 198 5.31 -16.05 14.44
N SER A 199 6.19 -15.61 13.53
CA SER A 199 7.07 -14.44 13.72
C SER A 199 6.34 -13.09 13.60
N ALA A 200 5.09 -13.09 13.14
CA ALA A 200 4.34 -11.84 12.94
C ALA A 200 3.88 -11.25 14.27
N ARG A 201 4.01 -9.91 14.35
CA ARG A 201 3.42 -9.08 15.39
C ARG A 201 2.58 -8.02 14.70
N HIS A 202 1.48 -7.63 15.31
CA HIS A 202 0.57 -6.67 14.69
C HIS A 202 0.49 -5.41 15.55
N TYR A 203 0.63 -4.24 14.91
CA TYR A 203 0.65 -2.95 15.56
C TYR A 203 -0.38 -2.02 14.95
N ARG A 204 -0.93 -1.15 15.79
CA ARG A 204 -1.76 -0.04 15.32
C ARG A 204 -0.85 1.10 14.90
N MET A 205 -0.96 1.49 13.63
CA MET A 205 -0.31 2.70 13.14
C MET A 205 -0.81 3.93 13.91
N PRO A 206 0.04 4.93 14.12
CA PRO A 206 -0.41 6.19 14.72
C PRO A 206 -1.48 6.83 13.84
N ASP A 207 -2.37 7.58 14.48
CA ASP A 207 -3.20 8.54 13.76
C ASP A 207 -2.23 9.48 13.03
N GLY A 208 -2.50 9.78 11.75
CA GLY A 208 -1.68 10.72 10.98
C GLY A 208 -1.59 12.07 11.67
N ASP A 209 -0.65 12.92 11.24
CA ASP A 209 -0.58 14.30 11.73
C ASP A 209 -1.97 14.93 11.58
N PRO A 210 -2.51 15.56 12.66
CA PRO A 210 -3.83 16.14 12.64
C PRO A 210 -3.88 17.22 11.56
N GLN A 211 -4.56 16.92 10.48
CA GLN A 211 -4.77 17.86 9.39
C GLN A 211 -6.21 18.39 9.46
N GLN A 212 -6.35 19.66 9.21
CA GLN A 212 -7.67 20.27 9.15
C GLN A 212 -8.40 19.77 7.90
N LEU A 213 -9.65 19.35 8.08
CA LEU A 213 -10.54 19.05 6.96
C LEU A 213 -10.78 20.33 6.15
N ASP A 214 -10.87 20.20 4.83
CA ASP A 214 -11.28 21.32 3.97
C ASP A 214 -12.63 21.89 4.45
N PRO A 215 -12.72 23.18 4.78
CA PRO A 215 -13.97 23.80 5.23
C PRO A 215 -15.15 23.58 4.25
N ALA A 216 -14.87 23.51 2.95
CA ALA A 216 -15.91 23.24 1.95
C ALA A 216 -16.51 21.82 2.10
N VAL A 217 -15.74 20.86 2.58
CA VAL A 217 -16.21 19.50 2.89
C VAL A 217 -17.01 19.49 4.21
N ALA A 218 -16.64 20.31 5.18
CA ALA A 218 -17.34 20.40 6.46
C ALA A 218 -18.77 20.99 6.33
N GLU A 219 -18.98 21.83 5.33
CA GLU A 219 -20.28 22.51 5.07
C GLU A 219 -21.18 21.74 4.06
N LEU A 220 -20.81 20.51 3.67
CA LEU A 220 -21.62 19.71 2.77
C LEU A 220 -22.96 19.30 3.40
N PRO A 221 -24.03 19.06 2.59
CA PRO A 221 -25.34 18.71 3.10
C PRO A 221 -25.37 17.48 4.00
N ASP A 222 -26.22 17.52 5.01
CA ASP A 222 -26.42 16.47 6.03
C ASP A 222 -27.13 15.24 5.43
N ARG A 223 -26.40 14.44 4.66
CA ARG A 223 -26.82 13.19 4.01
C ARG A 223 -25.76 12.12 4.27
N PRO A 224 -26.07 10.83 4.03
CA PRO A 224 -25.01 9.82 4.07
C PRO A 224 -23.82 10.24 3.21
N LEU A 225 -22.62 10.25 3.81
CA LEU A 225 -21.40 10.72 3.16
C LEU A 225 -20.65 9.55 2.50
N VAL A 226 -20.45 9.65 1.20
CA VAL A 226 -19.67 8.65 0.43
C VAL A 226 -18.41 9.29 -0.11
N LEU A 227 -17.27 8.80 0.36
CA LEU A 227 -15.96 9.13 -0.22
C LEU A 227 -15.68 8.22 -1.42
N ALA A 228 -15.08 8.77 -2.48
CA ALA A 228 -14.48 8.01 -3.56
C ALA A 228 -13.03 8.45 -3.79
N SER A 229 -12.10 7.50 -3.73
CA SER A 229 -10.69 7.73 -4.01
C SER A 229 -10.05 6.49 -4.61
N LEU A 230 -9.42 6.65 -5.77
CA LEU A 230 -8.73 5.58 -6.49
C LEU A 230 -7.21 5.57 -6.25
N GLY A 231 -6.74 6.34 -5.24
CA GLY A 231 -5.35 6.38 -4.80
C GLY A 231 -4.47 7.37 -5.58
N SER A 232 -3.27 7.59 -5.07
CA SER A 232 -2.30 8.56 -5.64
C SER A 232 -1.70 8.10 -6.97
N ASN A 233 -1.62 6.80 -7.22
CA ASN A 233 -1.10 6.22 -8.45
C ASN A 233 -2.19 6.01 -9.54
N ALA A 234 -3.45 6.26 -9.20
CA ALA A 234 -4.58 6.14 -10.11
C ALA A 234 -4.44 6.96 -11.41
N PRO A 235 -3.88 8.19 -11.43
CA PRO A 235 -3.74 8.94 -12.67
C PRO A 235 -3.04 8.16 -13.79
N MET A 236 -2.02 7.36 -13.47
CA MET A 236 -1.32 6.53 -14.47
C MET A 236 -2.22 5.47 -15.12
N MET A 237 -3.22 4.97 -14.38
CA MET A 237 -4.14 3.92 -14.86
C MET A 237 -5.47 4.51 -15.38
N LEU A 238 -5.84 5.69 -14.90
CA LEU A 238 -7.07 6.38 -15.32
C LEU A 238 -6.94 7.03 -16.69
N ASP A 239 -5.73 7.26 -17.19
CA ASP A 239 -5.52 7.66 -18.59
C ASP A 239 -5.95 6.53 -19.54
N GLU A 240 -5.87 5.28 -19.11
CA GLU A 240 -6.39 4.11 -19.83
C GLU A 240 -7.90 3.91 -19.61
N ARG A 241 -8.48 4.43 -18.52
CA ARG A 241 -9.89 4.24 -18.11
C ARG A 241 -10.51 5.51 -17.52
N PRO A 242 -10.55 6.61 -18.27
CA PRO A 242 -11.10 7.90 -17.77
C PRO A 242 -12.57 7.80 -17.37
N GLN A 243 -13.32 6.87 -17.97
CA GLN A 243 -14.74 6.69 -17.72
C GLN A 243 -15.07 6.23 -16.30
N LEU A 244 -14.14 5.59 -15.57
CA LEU A 244 -14.43 5.09 -14.22
C LEU A 244 -14.74 6.23 -13.24
N ILE A 245 -13.94 7.30 -13.24
CA ILE A 245 -14.24 8.48 -12.40
C ILE A 245 -15.56 9.14 -12.82
N GLU A 246 -15.79 9.29 -14.13
CA GLU A 246 -17.04 9.82 -14.63
C GLU A 246 -18.24 9.00 -14.16
N THR A 247 -18.14 7.67 -14.25
CA THR A 247 -19.17 6.74 -13.78
C THR A 247 -19.42 6.89 -12.27
N ILE A 248 -18.36 7.00 -11.46
CA ILE A 248 -18.50 7.21 -10.01
C ILE A 248 -19.23 8.53 -9.72
N ILE A 249 -18.84 9.62 -10.38
CA ILE A 249 -19.48 10.94 -10.22
C ILE A 249 -20.95 10.88 -10.62
N GLU A 250 -21.27 10.25 -11.76
CA GLU A 250 -22.63 10.05 -12.25
C GLU A 250 -23.48 9.27 -11.24
N VAL A 251 -22.95 8.15 -10.73
CA VAL A 251 -23.65 7.29 -9.77
C VAL A 251 -23.93 8.02 -8.46
N LEU A 252 -22.92 8.67 -7.87
CA LEU A 252 -23.09 9.44 -6.65
C LEU A 252 -24.09 10.60 -6.83
N GLY A 253 -24.09 11.22 -8.01
CA GLY A 253 -25.03 12.28 -8.35
C GLY A 253 -26.50 11.84 -8.40
N LYS A 254 -26.76 10.55 -8.63
CA LYS A 254 -28.12 9.97 -8.69
C LYS A 254 -28.59 9.39 -7.36
N LEU A 255 -27.69 9.23 -6.39
CA LEU A 255 -28.00 8.68 -5.07
C LEU A 255 -28.38 9.79 -4.06
N PRO A 256 -29.20 9.49 -3.06
CA PRO A 256 -29.55 10.44 -2.00
C PRO A 256 -28.41 10.59 -0.96
N VAL A 257 -27.19 10.81 -1.43
CA VAL A 257 -25.98 10.91 -0.64
C VAL A 257 -25.27 12.25 -0.88
N THR A 258 -24.32 12.58 -0.06
CA THR A 258 -23.28 13.56 -0.36
C THR A 258 -22.04 12.77 -0.81
N GLY A 259 -21.59 13.04 -2.04
CA GLY A 259 -20.40 12.40 -2.62
C GLY A 259 -19.18 13.33 -2.54
N VAL A 260 -18.07 12.84 -2.02
CA VAL A 260 -16.75 13.49 -2.13
C VAL A 260 -15.87 12.63 -3.02
N VAL A 261 -15.43 13.17 -4.16
CA VAL A 261 -14.61 12.43 -5.13
C VAL A 261 -13.24 13.07 -5.27
N ALA A 262 -12.20 12.32 -4.89
CA ALA A 262 -10.82 12.71 -5.13
C ALA A 262 -10.40 12.34 -6.55
N LEU A 263 -10.09 13.36 -7.36
CA LEU A 263 -9.72 13.20 -8.78
C LEU A 263 -8.30 12.65 -8.96
N GLY A 264 -7.47 12.71 -7.90
CA GLY A 264 -6.06 12.37 -7.92
C GLY A 264 -5.15 13.57 -8.15
N ALA A 265 -3.87 13.41 -7.80
CA ALA A 265 -2.87 14.45 -7.97
C ALA A 265 -2.81 14.93 -9.43
N HIS A 266 -2.66 16.24 -9.61
CA HIS A 266 -2.58 16.92 -10.91
C HIS A 266 -3.91 17.06 -11.70
N ARG A 267 -5.06 16.77 -11.09
CA ARG A 267 -6.37 17.05 -11.68
C ARG A 267 -7.13 18.05 -10.79
N GLU A 268 -7.25 19.26 -11.29
CA GLU A 268 -7.94 20.32 -10.54
C GLU A 268 -9.45 20.24 -10.74
N PRO A 269 -10.27 20.37 -9.68
CA PRO A 269 -11.72 20.33 -9.77
C PRO A 269 -12.32 21.36 -10.74
N GLN A 270 -11.64 22.49 -10.91
CA GLN A 270 -12.04 23.57 -11.81
C GLN A 270 -11.86 23.21 -13.29
N GLU A 271 -11.02 22.24 -13.59
CA GLU A 271 -10.79 21.74 -14.96
C GLU A 271 -11.77 20.64 -15.35
N TRP A 272 -12.64 20.23 -14.42
CA TRP A 272 -13.64 19.21 -14.68
C TRP A 272 -14.73 19.73 -15.61
N THR A 273 -14.84 19.15 -16.81
CA THR A 273 -15.81 19.53 -17.84
C THR A 273 -17.01 18.56 -17.94
N GLY A 274 -16.95 17.43 -17.22
CA GLY A 274 -18.01 16.43 -17.20
C GLY A 274 -19.24 16.89 -16.38
N VAL A 275 -20.34 16.17 -16.56
CA VAL A 275 -21.57 16.42 -15.80
C VAL A 275 -21.34 16.09 -14.33
N ARG A 276 -21.77 16.99 -13.43
CA ARG A 276 -21.71 16.84 -11.99
C ARG A 276 -22.99 17.34 -11.35
N ALA A 277 -23.58 16.54 -10.49
CA ALA A 277 -24.73 16.96 -9.68
C ALA A 277 -24.28 17.80 -8.46
N GLU A 278 -25.17 18.62 -7.91
CA GLU A 278 -24.88 19.52 -6.78
C GLU A 278 -24.46 18.78 -5.49
N ASN A 279 -24.90 17.53 -5.32
CA ASN A 279 -24.56 16.70 -4.17
C ASN A 279 -23.18 16.02 -4.28
N VAL A 280 -22.41 16.26 -5.35
CA VAL A 280 -21.08 15.70 -5.55
C VAL A 280 -20.02 16.81 -5.47
N HIS A 281 -19.16 16.72 -4.48
CA HIS A 281 -18.00 17.58 -4.30
C HIS A 281 -16.75 16.94 -4.91
N LEU A 282 -16.04 17.68 -5.76
CA LEU A 282 -14.77 17.23 -6.34
C LEU A 282 -13.61 17.91 -5.63
N THR A 283 -12.55 17.14 -5.40
CA THR A 283 -11.28 17.64 -4.86
C THR A 283 -10.12 16.98 -5.59
N SER A 284 -8.98 17.66 -5.73
CA SER A 284 -7.76 17.03 -6.26
C SER A 284 -7.16 16.03 -5.27
N PHE A 285 -7.26 16.33 -3.97
CA PHE A 285 -6.75 15.49 -2.90
C PHE A 285 -7.68 15.53 -1.67
N VAL A 286 -7.78 14.42 -0.96
CA VAL A 286 -8.55 14.33 0.29
C VAL A 286 -7.66 13.84 1.43
N GLN A 287 -7.81 14.48 2.58
CA GLN A 287 -7.24 14.00 3.83
C GLN A 287 -8.03 12.78 4.31
N GLN A 288 -7.71 11.61 3.71
CA GLN A 288 -8.52 10.40 3.82
C GLN A 288 -8.69 9.95 5.27
N GLN A 289 -7.61 9.97 6.07
CA GLN A 289 -7.68 9.59 7.49
C GLN A 289 -8.57 10.53 8.32
N THR A 290 -8.63 11.81 7.96
CA THR A 290 -9.47 12.80 8.64
C THR A 290 -10.94 12.68 8.23
N LEU A 291 -11.21 12.41 6.95
CA LEU A 291 -12.59 12.36 6.42
C LEU A 291 -13.27 11.02 6.67
N LEU A 292 -12.56 9.89 6.54
CA LEU A 292 -13.16 8.55 6.65
C LEU A 292 -14.00 8.34 7.92
N PRO A 293 -13.62 8.82 9.12
CA PRO A 293 -14.46 8.65 10.31
C PRO A 293 -15.87 9.27 10.19
N ALA A 294 -16.07 10.23 9.28
CA ALA A 294 -17.36 10.86 9.00
C ALA A 294 -18.12 10.18 7.84
N CYS A 295 -17.50 9.24 7.12
CA CYS A 295 -18.09 8.59 5.96
C CYS A 295 -19.01 7.42 6.34
N ASP A 296 -20.06 7.21 5.53
CA ASP A 296 -20.94 6.04 5.61
C ASP A 296 -20.52 4.90 4.68
N ALA A 297 -19.84 5.22 3.58
CA ALA A 297 -19.23 4.25 2.67
C ALA A 297 -18.01 4.85 1.95
N PHE A 298 -17.15 3.97 1.44
CA PHE A 298 -15.94 4.35 0.71
C PHE A 298 -15.80 3.55 -0.59
N ILE A 299 -15.80 4.24 -1.73
CA ILE A 299 -15.47 3.66 -3.04
C ILE A 299 -13.95 3.74 -3.21
N THR A 300 -13.28 2.61 -3.33
CA THR A 300 -11.82 2.53 -3.31
C THR A 300 -11.26 1.55 -4.32
N HIS A 301 -10.05 1.80 -4.80
CA HIS A 301 -9.26 0.84 -5.58
C HIS A 301 -8.68 -0.32 -4.75
N CYS A 302 -8.94 -0.35 -3.45
CA CYS A 302 -8.44 -1.36 -2.53
C CYS A 302 -6.91 -1.42 -2.35
N GLY A 303 -6.18 -0.34 -2.63
CA GLY A 303 -4.77 -0.23 -2.23
C GLY A 303 -4.64 -0.38 -0.72
N PHE A 304 -3.53 -0.99 -0.25
CA PHE A 304 -3.40 -1.39 1.15
C PHE A 304 -3.62 -0.26 2.15
N ASN A 305 -3.04 0.93 1.92
CA ASN A 305 -3.22 2.06 2.84
C ASN A 305 -4.67 2.52 2.93
N SER A 306 -5.36 2.65 1.79
CA SER A 306 -6.78 3.03 1.75
C SER A 306 -7.66 1.99 2.47
N THR A 307 -7.38 0.70 2.25
CA THR A 307 -8.07 -0.41 2.92
C THR A 307 -7.83 -0.37 4.44
N ARG A 308 -6.57 -0.22 4.86
CA ARG A 308 -6.20 -0.13 6.27
C ARG A 308 -6.89 1.05 6.98
N GLU A 309 -6.91 2.21 6.34
CA GLU A 309 -7.52 3.43 6.88
C GLU A 309 -9.05 3.31 6.98
N ALA A 310 -9.70 2.71 5.99
CA ALA A 310 -11.14 2.44 6.03
C ALA A 310 -11.50 1.44 7.14
N LEU A 311 -10.73 0.36 7.30
CA LEU A 311 -10.92 -0.60 8.39
C LEU A 311 -10.68 0.05 9.77
N TYR A 312 -9.68 0.95 9.89
CA TYR A 312 -9.42 1.71 11.10
C TYR A 312 -10.55 2.69 11.44
N ALA A 313 -11.13 3.31 10.42
CA ALA A 313 -12.30 4.19 10.57
C ALA A 313 -13.62 3.41 10.79
N GLY A 314 -13.66 2.11 10.45
CA GLY A 314 -14.86 1.28 10.54
C GLY A 314 -15.88 1.57 9.44
N VAL A 315 -15.39 1.99 8.27
CA VAL A 315 -16.19 2.37 7.09
C VAL A 315 -16.26 1.19 6.13
N PRO A 316 -17.46 0.77 5.72
CA PRO A 316 -17.62 -0.27 4.72
C PRO A 316 -17.24 0.23 3.32
N MET A 317 -16.79 -0.69 2.47
CA MET A 317 -16.16 -0.35 1.19
C MET A 317 -16.91 -0.91 -0.02
N VAL A 318 -16.86 -0.17 -1.14
CA VAL A 318 -17.07 -0.69 -2.50
C VAL A 318 -15.72 -0.69 -3.20
N GLY A 319 -15.15 -1.87 -3.36
CA GLY A 319 -13.84 -2.06 -3.95
C GLY A 319 -13.91 -2.17 -5.48
N VAL A 320 -13.05 -1.43 -6.18
CA VAL A 320 -12.85 -1.53 -7.64
C VAL A 320 -11.34 -1.70 -7.87
N PRO A 321 -10.79 -2.91 -7.65
CA PRO A 321 -9.35 -3.15 -7.77
C PRO A 321 -8.91 -3.06 -9.22
N MET A 322 -7.71 -2.50 -9.47
CA MET A 322 -7.16 -2.27 -10.79
C MET A 322 -5.87 -3.05 -11.05
N PHE A 323 -4.95 -3.12 -10.07
CA PHE A 323 -3.62 -3.74 -10.25
C PHE A 323 -2.94 -4.09 -8.92
N ALA A 324 -1.78 -4.71 -8.99
CA ALA A 324 -0.89 -5.06 -7.87
C ALA A 324 -1.59 -5.91 -6.78
N GLU A 325 -1.48 -5.52 -5.52
CA GLU A 325 -2.10 -6.20 -4.37
C GLU A 325 -3.60 -5.91 -4.20
N GLN A 326 -4.15 -4.99 -5.00
CA GLN A 326 -5.53 -4.51 -4.86
C GLN A 326 -6.58 -5.62 -4.98
N PRO A 327 -6.50 -6.58 -5.95
CA PRO A 327 -7.44 -7.69 -6.03
C PRO A 327 -7.42 -8.58 -4.78
N ALA A 328 -6.24 -8.84 -4.21
CA ALA A 328 -6.13 -9.62 -2.98
C ALA A 328 -6.75 -8.89 -1.79
N ASN A 329 -6.50 -7.59 -1.65
CA ASN A 329 -7.13 -6.76 -0.61
C ASN A 329 -8.66 -6.71 -0.79
N ALA A 330 -9.14 -6.55 -2.03
CA ALA A 330 -10.57 -6.55 -2.36
C ALA A 330 -11.24 -7.88 -1.95
N GLY A 331 -10.62 -9.02 -2.28
CA GLY A 331 -11.06 -10.33 -1.84
C GLY A 331 -11.17 -10.41 -0.31
N ARG A 332 -10.17 -9.90 0.42
CA ARG A 332 -10.22 -9.89 1.89
C ARG A 332 -11.30 -8.99 2.46
N ILE A 333 -11.59 -7.84 1.83
CA ILE A 333 -12.71 -6.98 2.22
C ILE A 333 -14.03 -7.73 2.10
N ALA A 334 -14.23 -8.45 0.98
CA ALA A 334 -15.44 -9.26 0.74
C ALA A 334 -15.56 -10.44 1.72
N ASP A 335 -14.49 -11.22 1.92
CA ASP A 335 -14.45 -12.35 2.85
C ASP A 335 -14.79 -11.95 4.29
N LEU A 336 -14.35 -10.77 4.71
CA LEU A 336 -14.62 -10.21 6.02
C LEU A 336 -16.03 -9.62 6.13
N GLY A 337 -16.78 -9.56 5.03
CA GLY A 337 -18.07 -8.88 4.97
C GLY A 337 -18.00 -7.38 5.21
N ALA A 338 -16.81 -6.77 5.05
CA ALA A 338 -16.58 -5.34 5.28
C ALA A 338 -16.87 -4.48 4.03
N GLY A 339 -17.38 -5.09 2.96
CA GLY A 339 -17.74 -4.40 1.72
C GLY A 339 -18.05 -5.35 0.59
N LEU A 340 -18.27 -4.77 -0.58
CA LEU A 340 -18.48 -5.45 -1.86
C LEU A 340 -17.33 -5.11 -2.81
N THR A 341 -17.11 -5.96 -3.79
CA THR A 341 -16.07 -5.75 -4.81
C THR A 341 -16.64 -5.96 -6.20
N LEU A 342 -16.19 -5.13 -7.12
CA LEU A 342 -16.49 -5.23 -8.56
C LEU A 342 -15.18 -5.35 -9.30
N ALA A 343 -15.07 -6.27 -10.26
CA ALA A 343 -13.98 -6.19 -11.22
C ALA A 343 -14.08 -4.85 -11.98
N VAL A 344 -12.96 -4.26 -12.32
CA VAL A 344 -12.96 -2.94 -12.97
C VAL A 344 -13.71 -2.96 -14.32
N GLU A 345 -13.73 -4.12 -15.00
CA GLU A 345 -14.48 -4.37 -16.23
C GLU A 345 -16.00 -4.35 -16.01
N ASP A 346 -16.45 -4.75 -14.82
CA ASP A 346 -17.86 -4.85 -14.43
C ASP A 346 -18.36 -3.58 -13.70
N ALA A 347 -17.48 -2.61 -13.45
CA ALA A 347 -17.79 -1.38 -12.72
C ALA A 347 -18.65 -0.39 -13.55
N SER A 348 -19.75 -0.89 -14.13
CA SER A 348 -20.76 -0.10 -14.83
C SER A 348 -21.56 0.77 -13.87
N ALA A 349 -22.22 1.82 -14.39
CA ALA A 349 -23.06 2.70 -13.57
C ALA A 349 -24.17 1.93 -12.81
N PRO A 350 -24.90 0.96 -13.40
CA PRO A 350 -25.86 0.16 -12.65
C PRO A 350 -25.22 -0.69 -11.53
N ALA A 351 -24.10 -1.36 -11.81
CA ALA A 351 -23.42 -2.22 -10.83
C ALA A 351 -22.84 -1.42 -9.65
N LEU A 352 -22.21 -0.28 -9.92
CA LEU A 352 -21.73 0.63 -8.89
C LEU A 352 -22.87 1.21 -8.06
N HIS A 353 -23.96 1.65 -8.71
CA HIS A 353 -25.15 2.16 -8.02
C HIS A 353 -25.73 1.13 -7.05
N GLU A 354 -25.94 -0.10 -7.51
CA GLU A 354 -26.44 -1.20 -6.67
C GLU A 354 -25.49 -1.47 -5.51
N SER A 355 -24.18 -1.57 -5.77
CA SER A 355 -23.19 -1.87 -4.75
C SER A 355 -23.13 -0.78 -3.67
N VAL A 356 -23.18 0.49 -4.04
CA VAL A 356 -23.19 1.60 -3.06
C VAL A 356 -24.46 1.59 -2.22
N LEU A 357 -25.62 1.38 -2.83
CA LEU A 357 -26.90 1.27 -2.09
C LEU A 357 -26.85 0.11 -1.09
N ARG A 358 -26.45 -1.08 -1.53
CA ARG A 358 -26.34 -2.25 -0.64
C ARG A 358 -25.41 -2.00 0.53
N VAL A 359 -24.25 -1.41 0.29
CA VAL A 359 -23.28 -1.10 1.37
C VAL A 359 -23.84 -0.09 2.36
N LEU A 360 -24.65 0.86 1.92
CA LEU A 360 -25.31 1.86 2.78
C LEU A 360 -26.48 1.27 3.56
N GLU A 361 -27.31 0.40 2.94
CA GLU A 361 -28.58 -0.10 3.49
C GLU A 361 -28.42 -1.38 4.30
N GLU A 362 -27.53 -2.31 3.88
CA GLU A 362 -27.29 -3.57 4.58
C GLU A 362 -26.36 -3.34 5.79
N SER A 363 -26.93 -3.29 7.00
CA SER A 363 -26.19 -3.01 8.24
C SER A 363 -25.07 -4.02 8.57
N SER A 364 -25.08 -5.20 7.94
CA SER A 364 -24.06 -6.24 8.06
C SER A 364 -22.66 -5.73 7.65
N PHE A 365 -22.55 -4.98 6.56
CA PHE A 365 -21.28 -4.42 6.09
C PHE A 365 -20.68 -3.44 7.10
N ARG A 366 -21.50 -2.53 7.60
CA ARG A 366 -21.08 -1.59 8.65
C ARG A 366 -20.71 -2.31 9.95
N SER A 367 -21.45 -3.34 10.32
CA SER A 367 -21.17 -4.14 11.51
C SER A 367 -19.84 -4.86 11.40
N ALA A 368 -19.52 -5.44 10.24
CA ALA A 368 -18.25 -6.11 9.99
C ALA A 368 -17.07 -5.11 9.97
N ALA A 369 -17.21 -3.98 9.26
CA ALA A 369 -16.20 -2.91 9.24
C ALA A 369 -15.89 -2.38 10.65
N ARG A 370 -16.91 -2.12 11.47
CA ARG A 370 -16.76 -1.76 12.89
C ARG A 370 -16.17 -2.89 13.73
N GLY A 371 -16.40 -4.16 13.35
CA GLY A 371 -15.72 -5.30 13.95
C GLY A 371 -14.20 -5.23 13.73
N MET A 372 -13.78 -4.93 12.51
CA MET A 372 -12.37 -4.74 12.17
C MET A 372 -11.79 -3.49 12.83
N GLN A 373 -12.54 -2.38 12.90
CA GLN A 373 -12.14 -1.18 13.64
C GLN A 373 -11.80 -1.51 15.11
N ARG A 374 -12.67 -2.26 15.80
CA ARG A 374 -12.41 -2.66 17.20
C ARG A 374 -11.16 -3.51 17.33
N ARG A 375 -10.95 -4.47 16.41
CA ARG A 375 -9.74 -5.30 16.38
C ARG A 375 -8.48 -4.47 16.14
N THR A 376 -8.54 -3.51 15.21
CA THR A 376 -7.40 -2.60 14.95
C THR A 376 -7.09 -1.74 16.17
N ARG A 377 -8.12 -1.21 16.84
CA ARG A 377 -7.95 -0.39 18.05
C ARG A 377 -7.44 -1.20 19.25
N ALA A 378 -7.62 -2.51 19.26
CA ALA A 378 -7.10 -3.40 20.29
C ALA A 378 -5.63 -3.79 20.07
N LEU A 379 -5.05 -3.50 18.90
CA LEU A 379 -3.64 -3.77 18.64
C LEU A 379 -2.75 -2.87 19.52
N PRO A 380 -1.57 -3.36 19.92
CA PRO A 380 -0.54 -2.54 20.53
C PRO A 380 -0.24 -1.30 19.68
N PRO A 381 0.07 -0.16 20.27
CA PRO A 381 0.50 1.02 19.51
C PRO A 381 1.85 0.75 18.84
N LEU A 382 2.12 1.44 17.73
CA LEU A 382 3.35 1.26 16.95
C LEU A 382 4.63 1.43 17.80
N SER A 383 4.58 2.25 18.86
CA SER A 383 5.73 2.42 19.77
C SER A 383 6.21 1.11 20.43
N GLN A 384 5.34 0.09 20.51
CA GLN A 384 5.74 -1.22 21.03
C GLN A 384 6.61 -2.03 20.04
N ILE A 385 6.74 -1.59 18.78
CA ILE A 385 7.66 -2.22 17.82
C ILE A 385 9.13 -2.04 18.26
N VAL A 386 9.44 -0.94 18.98
CA VAL A 386 10.82 -0.62 19.39
C VAL A 386 11.42 -1.72 20.25
N PRO A 387 10.85 -2.08 21.43
CA PRO A 387 11.41 -3.16 22.25
C PRO A 387 11.39 -4.53 21.55
N ASP A 388 10.45 -4.77 20.62
CA ASP A 388 10.42 -6.02 19.86
C ASP A 388 11.57 -6.09 18.84
N LEU A 389 11.93 -4.96 18.21
CA LEU A 389 13.08 -4.86 17.31
C LEU A 389 14.41 -4.88 18.07
N GLU A 390 14.49 -4.30 19.25
CA GLU A 390 15.68 -4.35 20.11
C GLU A 390 16.06 -5.77 20.53
N GLN A 391 15.11 -6.68 20.64
CA GLN A 391 15.34 -8.08 20.98
C GLN A 391 15.98 -8.91 19.84
N LEU A 392 16.06 -8.35 18.62
CA LEU A 392 16.68 -9.05 17.48
C LEU A 392 18.20 -8.89 17.45
N VAL A 393 18.73 -7.91 18.15
CA VAL A 393 20.15 -7.54 18.20
C VAL A 393 20.73 -7.86 19.59
#